data_3aa95288dc32042ec2a2b66974a093d4
#
_entry.id   3aa95288dc32042ec2a2b66974a093d4
#
_cell.length_a   1.000
_cell.length_b   1.000
_cell.length_c   1.000
_cell.angle_alpha   90.00
_cell.angle_beta   90.00
_cell.angle_gamma   90.00
#
_symmetry.space_group_name_H-M   'P 1'
#
loop_
_entity.id
_entity.type
_entity.pdbx_description
1 polymer ?
#
loop_
_entity_poly.entity_id
_entity_poly.type
_entity_poly.pdbx_seq_one_letter_code
_entity_poly.pdbx_strand_id
1 'polypeptide(L)'
;MAFQTGPRFAQAGVAVQATDEGLRSYMLTVYNYMGLGLAITGLVAFIVASTPALYVPIFGSPLKWVVMLAPLGFVFFLSARIQSMSASAAQITFWAFAAVMGISMASIFLVYTGESIARVFFITAATFGAVSLYGYTTKRDLSGMGSFLFMGLIGIVIASLVNIFLASSALQFAVSVIGVP
;
A
#
# COMPACT_ATOMS: atom_id res chain seq x y z
N MET A 1 -49.50 -3.90 -31.23
CA MET A 1 -48.96 -4.53 -30.00
C MET A 1 -48.04 -3.51 -29.33
N ALA A 2 -48.53 -2.85 -28.28
CA ALA A 2 -47.73 -1.85 -27.54
C ALA A 2 -46.90 -2.59 -26.48
N PHE A 3 -45.58 -2.54 -26.60
CA PHE A 3 -44.66 -2.99 -25.55
C PHE A 3 -44.82 -2.06 -24.38
N GLN A 4 -45.46 -2.52 -23.32
CA GLN A 4 -45.46 -1.83 -22.02
C GLN A 4 -44.05 -1.96 -21.42
N THR A 5 -43.26 -0.90 -21.60
CA THR A 5 -42.04 -0.68 -20.80
C THR A 5 -42.47 -0.40 -19.36
N GLY A 6 -42.63 -1.46 -18.57
CA GLY A 6 -43.09 -1.38 -17.21
C GLY A 6 -42.08 -0.66 -16.30
N PRO A 7 -42.56 -0.01 -15.23
CA PRO A 7 -41.73 0.78 -14.29
C PRO A 7 -40.59 -0.02 -13.62
N ARG A 8 -40.63 -1.34 -13.70
CA ARG A 8 -39.59 -2.22 -13.14
C ARG A 8 -38.23 -2.10 -13.82
N PHE A 9 -38.20 -1.85 -15.15
CA PHE A 9 -36.91 -1.67 -15.88
C PHE A 9 -36.29 -0.30 -15.59
N ALA A 10 -37.10 0.72 -15.38
CA ALA A 10 -36.60 2.04 -14.99
C ALA A 10 -36.02 2.03 -13.56
N GLN A 11 -36.68 1.30 -12.63
CA GLN A 11 -36.15 1.16 -11.26
C GLN A 11 -34.87 0.33 -11.20
N ALA A 12 -34.72 -0.72 -12.01
CA ALA A 12 -33.49 -1.49 -12.09
C ALA A 12 -32.32 -0.64 -12.61
N GLY A 13 -32.54 0.19 -13.64
CA GLY A 13 -31.51 1.10 -14.18
C GLY A 13 -31.06 2.16 -13.18
N VAL A 14 -31.98 2.74 -12.41
CA VAL A 14 -31.66 3.74 -11.36
C VAL A 14 -30.90 3.08 -10.20
N ALA A 15 -31.26 1.85 -9.81
CA ALA A 15 -30.58 1.13 -8.74
C ALA A 15 -29.12 0.77 -9.13
N VAL A 16 -28.89 0.37 -10.38
CA VAL A 16 -27.53 0.07 -10.88
C VAL A 16 -26.69 1.34 -10.91
N GLN A 17 -27.21 2.46 -11.43
CA GLN A 17 -26.48 3.74 -11.44
C GLN A 17 -26.16 4.25 -10.03
N ALA A 18 -27.10 4.16 -9.10
CA ALA A 18 -26.87 4.56 -7.71
C ALA A 18 -25.81 3.68 -7.02
N THR A 19 -25.73 2.40 -7.36
CA THR A 19 -24.71 1.47 -6.86
C THR A 19 -23.33 1.83 -7.44
N ASP A 20 -23.25 2.16 -8.72
CA ASP A 20 -22.00 2.56 -9.38
C ASP A 20 -21.47 3.90 -8.84
N GLU A 21 -22.33 4.88 -8.60
CA GLU A 21 -21.95 6.16 -7.99
C GLU A 21 -21.48 6.00 -6.54
N GLY A 22 -22.17 5.17 -5.76
CA GLY A 22 -21.77 4.83 -4.39
C GLY A 22 -20.42 4.13 -4.34
N LEU A 23 -20.20 3.16 -5.22
CA LEU A 23 -18.91 2.47 -5.32
C LEU A 23 -17.78 3.41 -5.73
N ARG A 24 -18.01 4.28 -6.69
CA ARG A 24 -17.04 5.28 -7.13
C ARG A 24 -16.68 6.25 -6.01
N SER A 25 -17.67 6.77 -5.28
CA SER A 25 -17.44 7.66 -4.13
C SER A 25 -16.64 6.96 -3.04
N TYR A 26 -16.96 5.71 -2.74
CA TYR A 26 -16.22 4.89 -1.78
C TYR A 26 -14.76 4.70 -2.22
N MET A 27 -14.51 4.34 -3.46
CA MET A 27 -13.17 4.15 -4.00
C MET A 27 -12.34 5.44 -3.95
N LEU A 28 -12.91 6.59 -4.30
CA LEU A 28 -12.25 7.88 -4.18
C LEU A 28 -11.86 8.20 -2.74
N THR A 29 -12.73 7.88 -1.79
CA THR A 29 -12.45 8.07 -0.36
C THR A 29 -11.28 7.19 0.09
N VAL A 30 -11.24 5.92 -0.31
CA VAL A 30 -10.13 5.00 -0.01
C VAL A 30 -8.81 5.51 -0.60
N TYR A 31 -8.81 5.97 -1.86
CA TYR A 31 -7.61 6.53 -2.51
C TYR A 31 -7.12 7.79 -1.79
N ASN A 32 -8.02 8.67 -1.35
CA ASN A 32 -7.66 9.86 -0.57
C ASN A 32 -7.00 9.50 0.76
N TYR A 33 -7.57 8.56 1.51
CA TYR A 33 -6.95 8.07 2.75
C TYR A 33 -5.57 7.45 2.49
N MET A 34 -5.45 6.64 1.45
CA MET A 34 -4.17 6.03 1.07
C MET A 34 -3.14 7.10 0.71
N GLY A 35 -3.51 8.09 -0.11
CA GLY A 35 -2.63 9.20 -0.50
C GLY A 35 -2.17 10.02 0.70
N LEU A 36 -3.08 10.37 1.61
CA LEU A 36 -2.76 11.08 2.84
C LEU A 36 -1.87 10.23 3.76
N GLY A 37 -2.14 8.94 3.90
CA GLY A 37 -1.31 8.02 4.67
C GLY A 37 0.12 7.96 4.15
N LEU A 38 0.29 7.85 2.82
CA LEU A 38 1.60 7.88 2.18
C LEU A 38 2.31 9.23 2.37
N ALA A 39 1.58 10.34 2.28
CA ALA A 39 2.13 11.68 2.53
C ALA A 39 2.64 11.83 3.97
N ILE A 40 1.88 11.36 4.96
CA ILE A 40 2.29 11.35 6.36
C ILE A 40 3.55 10.47 6.54
N THR A 41 3.55 9.26 5.99
CA THR A 41 4.70 8.36 6.03
C THR A 41 5.95 9.03 5.46
N GLY A 42 5.85 9.64 4.28
CA GLY A 42 6.96 10.34 3.63
C GLY A 42 7.46 11.55 4.41
N LEU A 43 6.54 12.38 4.92
CA LEU A 43 6.89 13.55 5.74
C LEU A 43 7.57 13.15 7.05
N VAL A 44 7.05 12.17 7.77
CA VAL A 44 7.64 11.68 9.01
C VAL A 44 9.03 11.08 8.75
N ALA A 45 9.16 10.27 7.69
CA ALA A 45 10.45 9.69 7.31
C ALA A 45 11.49 10.78 7.01
N PHE A 46 11.12 11.81 6.26
CA PHE A 46 11.98 12.94 5.93
C PHE A 46 12.37 13.75 7.18
N ILE A 47 11.42 14.09 8.05
CA ILE A 47 11.68 14.85 9.28
C ILE A 47 12.62 14.07 10.20
N VAL A 48 12.38 12.77 10.41
CA VAL A 48 13.23 11.93 11.26
C VAL A 48 14.63 11.83 10.68
N ALA A 49 14.78 11.61 9.37
CA ALA A 49 16.08 11.51 8.70
C ALA A 49 16.85 12.83 8.69
N SER A 50 16.15 13.97 8.61
CA SER A 50 16.75 15.31 8.58
C SER A 50 17.17 15.81 9.97
N THR A 51 16.72 15.16 11.05
CA THR A 51 16.94 15.63 12.42
C THR A 51 17.85 14.67 13.19
N PRO A 52 19.16 15.01 13.37
CA PRO A 52 20.12 14.16 14.08
C PRO A 52 19.67 13.77 15.50
N ALA A 53 19.01 14.68 16.20
CA ALA A 53 18.48 14.44 17.55
C ALA A 53 17.40 13.32 17.58
N LEU A 54 16.76 13.03 16.45
CA LEU A 54 15.78 11.96 16.34
C LEU A 54 16.40 10.65 15.83
N TYR A 55 17.14 10.69 14.72
CA TYR A 55 17.61 9.45 14.11
C TYR A 55 18.78 8.82 14.87
N VAL A 56 19.67 9.60 15.51
CA VAL A 56 20.83 9.05 16.23
C VAL A 56 20.40 8.12 17.38
N PRO A 57 19.51 8.52 18.30
CA PRO A 57 19.06 7.61 19.35
C PRO A 57 18.25 6.42 18.85
N ILE A 58 17.48 6.58 17.75
CA ILE A 58 16.66 5.53 17.20
C ILE A 58 17.53 4.46 16.51
N PHE A 59 18.36 4.88 15.55
CA PHE A 59 19.14 3.95 14.71
C PHE A 59 20.52 3.62 15.25
N GLY A 60 21.06 4.42 16.17
CA GLY A 60 22.32 4.16 16.87
C GLY A 60 22.21 3.22 18.07
N SER A 61 21.01 2.82 18.45
CA SER A 61 20.76 1.94 19.60
C SER A 61 20.03 0.65 19.20
N PRO A 62 19.88 -0.34 20.09
CA PRO A 62 19.05 -1.53 19.84
C PRO A 62 17.59 -1.21 19.51
N LEU A 63 17.13 0.02 19.79
CA LEU A 63 15.78 0.49 19.46
C LEU A 63 15.45 0.40 17.97
N LYS A 64 16.47 0.43 17.11
CA LYS A 64 16.29 0.24 15.65
C LYS A 64 15.48 -1.02 15.31
N TRP A 65 15.71 -2.13 16.01
CA TRP A 65 14.99 -3.37 15.78
C TRP A 65 13.52 -3.26 16.15
N VAL A 66 13.22 -2.57 17.25
CA VAL A 66 11.83 -2.32 17.66
C VAL A 66 11.12 -1.46 16.63
N VAL A 67 11.76 -0.38 16.17
CA VAL A 67 11.19 0.52 15.18
C VAL A 67 10.99 -0.16 13.82
N MET A 68 11.93 -0.99 13.39
CA MET A 68 11.80 -1.75 12.14
C MET A 68 10.69 -2.81 12.19
N LEU A 69 10.44 -3.41 13.34
CA LEU A 69 9.39 -4.42 13.52
C LEU A 69 8.04 -3.84 13.93
N ALA A 70 8.01 -2.60 14.42
CA ALA A 70 6.78 -1.96 14.88
C ALA A 70 5.65 -1.91 13.83
N PRO A 71 5.89 -1.65 12.54
CA PRO A 71 4.84 -1.70 11.52
C PRO A 71 4.16 -3.07 11.42
N LEU A 72 4.93 -4.16 11.55
CA LEU A 72 4.37 -5.52 11.57
C LEU A 72 3.47 -5.72 12.78
N GLY A 73 3.89 -5.26 13.96
CA GLY A 73 3.07 -5.27 15.16
C GLY A 73 1.73 -4.53 14.97
N PHE A 74 1.76 -3.36 14.32
CA PHE A 74 0.55 -2.61 13.98
C PHE A 74 -0.37 -3.36 13.02
N VAL A 75 0.18 -4.03 12.01
CA VAL A 75 -0.62 -4.84 11.06
C VAL A 75 -1.32 -5.98 11.79
N PHE A 76 -0.62 -6.72 12.66
CA PHE A 76 -1.24 -7.78 13.47
C PHE A 76 -2.30 -7.24 14.42
N PHE A 77 -2.03 -6.11 15.08
CA PHE A 77 -2.99 -5.46 15.97
C PHE A 77 -4.25 -5.03 15.23
N LEU A 78 -4.09 -4.35 14.08
CA LEU A 78 -5.21 -3.94 13.23
C LEU A 78 -6.01 -5.14 12.73
N SER A 79 -5.35 -6.16 12.22
CA SER A 79 -6.01 -7.38 11.72
C SER A 79 -6.85 -8.05 12.79
N ALA A 80 -6.37 -8.09 14.03
CA ALA A 80 -7.09 -8.71 15.16
C ALA A 80 -8.25 -7.86 15.68
N ARG A 81 -8.16 -6.53 15.58
CA ARG A 81 -9.08 -5.60 16.26
C ARG A 81 -9.98 -4.81 15.34
N ILE A 82 -9.73 -4.76 14.03
CA ILE A 82 -10.43 -3.88 13.08
C ILE A 82 -11.96 -4.05 13.12
N GLN A 83 -12.44 -5.28 13.30
CA GLN A 83 -13.88 -5.58 13.34
C GLN A 83 -14.58 -5.10 14.62
N SER A 84 -13.83 -4.89 15.71
CA SER A 84 -14.35 -4.43 17.00
C SER A 84 -14.12 -2.93 17.23
N MET A 85 -13.44 -2.25 16.33
CA MET A 85 -13.12 -0.82 16.46
C MET A 85 -14.20 0.05 15.86
N SER A 86 -14.44 1.23 16.47
CA SER A 86 -15.23 2.28 15.83
C SER A 86 -14.49 2.86 14.62
N ALA A 87 -15.22 3.44 13.67
CA ALA A 87 -14.62 4.05 12.49
C ALA A 87 -13.56 5.12 12.84
N SER A 88 -13.82 5.95 13.85
CA SER A 88 -12.87 6.96 14.33
C SER A 88 -11.63 6.34 14.97
N ALA A 89 -11.77 5.26 15.75
CA ALA A 89 -10.64 4.56 16.33
C ALA A 89 -9.78 3.90 15.26
N ALA A 90 -10.39 3.28 14.26
CA ALA A 90 -9.68 2.70 13.11
C ALA A 90 -8.90 3.77 12.34
N GLN A 91 -9.49 4.94 12.13
CA GLN A 91 -8.86 6.07 11.45
C GLN A 91 -7.64 6.60 12.22
N ILE A 92 -7.76 6.83 13.53
CA ILE A 92 -6.64 7.26 14.37
C ILE A 92 -5.51 6.23 14.35
N THR A 93 -5.86 4.95 14.46
CA THR A 93 -4.87 3.85 14.40
C THR A 93 -4.18 3.80 13.05
N PHE A 94 -4.88 4.08 11.96
CA PHE A 94 -4.30 4.18 10.62
C PHE A 94 -3.28 5.33 10.51
N TRP A 95 -3.59 6.50 11.07
CA TRP A 95 -2.63 7.63 11.09
C TRP A 95 -1.42 7.33 11.96
N ALA A 96 -1.62 6.69 13.11
CA ALA A 96 -0.52 6.24 13.96
C ALA A 96 0.37 5.20 13.23
N PHE A 97 -0.23 4.26 12.52
CA PHE A 97 0.48 3.30 11.68
C PHE A 97 1.30 4.00 10.59
N ALA A 98 0.71 4.97 9.88
CA ALA A 98 1.42 5.74 8.85
C ALA A 98 2.64 6.48 9.41
N ALA A 99 2.52 7.05 10.60
CA ALA A 99 3.63 7.72 11.28
C ALA A 99 4.74 6.73 11.70
N VAL A 100 4.39 5.59 12.30
CA VAL A 100 5.34 4.54 12.68
C VAL A 100 6.04 3.96 11.45
N MET A 101 5.32 3.75 10.37
CA MET A 101 5.89 3.35 9.08
C MET A 101 6.90 4.38 8.59
N GLY A 102 6.59 5.69 8.70
CA GLY A 102 7.51 6.77 8.36
C GLY A 102 8.80 6.74 9.18
N ILE A 103 8.70 6.55 10.49
CA ILE A 103 9.88 6.43 11.35
C ILE A 103 10.74 5.22 10.92
N SER A 104 10.12 4.09 10.68
CA SER A 104 10.80 2.87 10.22
C SER A 104 11.51 3.08 8.87
N MET A 105 10.87 3.80 7.94
CA MET A 105 11.42 4.09 6.61
C MET A 105 12.47 5.22 6.59
N ALA A 106 12.62 5.97 7.67
CA ALA A 106 13.63 7.03 7.74
C ALA A 106 15.06 6.52 7.49
N SER A 107 15.35 5.25 7.82
CA SER A 107 16.63 4.60 7.51
C SER A 107 16.98 4.61 6.01
N ILE A 108 15.99 4.58 5.13
CA ILE A 108 16.18 4.63 3.67
C ILE A 108 16.82 5.96 3.27
N PHE A 109 16.36 7.08 3.84
CA PHE A 109 16.91 8.40 3.59
C PHE A 109 18.33 8.60 4.16
N LEU A 110 18.71 7.79 5.14
CA LEU A 110 20.07 7.82 5.72
C LEU A 110 21.08 7.00 4.92
N VAL A 111 20.60 5.94 4.21
CA VAL A 111 21.46 5.00 3.48
C VAL A 111 21.56 5.35 2.00
N TYR A 112 20.44 5.78 1.40
CA TYR A 112 20.36 6.06 -0.03
C TYR A 112 20.42 7.55 -0.34
N THR A 113 20.97 7.90 -1.50
CA THR A 113 21.01 9.29 -1.97
C THR A 113 19.62 9.78 -2.37
N GLY A 114 19.37 11.08 -2.18
CA GLY A 114 18.10 11.70 -2.58
C GLY A 114 17.76 11.49 -4.06
N GLU A 115 18.78 11.44 -4.93
CA GLU A 115 18.58 11.15 -6.36
C GLU A 115 18.06 9.72 -6.60
N SER A 116 18.60 8.73 -5.90
CA SER A 116 18.13 7.33 -5.99
C SER A 116 16.70 7.20 -5.49
N ILE A 117 16.37 7.85 -4.39
CA ILE A 117 15.01 7.85 -3.82
C ILE A 117 14.03 8.50 -4.80
N ALA A 118 14.38 9.68 -5.36
CA ALA A 118 13.55 10.36 -6.34
C ALA A 118 13.32 9.53 -7.59
N ARG A 119 14.36 8.88 -8.11
CA ARG A 119 14.27 7.99 -9.29
C ARG A 119 13.29 6.85 -9.06
N VAL A 120 13.42 6.12 -7.94
CA VAL A 120 12.51 5.01 -7.59
C VAL A 120 11.09 5.54 -7.39
N PHE A 121 10.92 6.70 -6.73
CA PHE A 121 9.61 7.32 -6.54
C PHE A 121 8.91 7.60 -7.88
N PHE A 122 9.58 8.25 -8.83
CA PHE A 122 8.97 8.56 -10.13
C PHE A 122 8.66 7.32 -10.96
N ILE A 123 9.54 6.31 -10.95
CA ILE A 123 9.29 5.04 -11.64
C ILE A 123 8.05 4.34 -11.03
N THR A 124 7.98 4.25 -9.71
CA THR A 124 6.85 3.63 -9.01
C THR A 124 5.55 4.40 -9.25
N ALA A 125 5.61 5.74 -9.19
CA ALA A 125 4.44 6.59 -9.46
C ALA A 125 3.93 6.42 -10.90
N ALA A 126 4.83 6.36 -11.87
CA ALA A 126 4.47 6.12 -13.27
C ALA A 126 3.85 4.73 -13.48
N THR A 127 4.45 3.71 -12.89
CA THR A 127 3.93 2.33 -12.94
C THR A 127 2.55 2.24 -12.28
N PHE A 128 2.39 2.82 -11.09
CA PHE A 128 1.10 2.87 -10.40
C PHE A 128 0.04 3.61 -11.23
N GLY A 129 0.39 4.74 -11.82
CA GLY A 129 -0.49 5.50 -12.71
C GLY A 129 -0.92 4.68 -13.92
N ALA A 130 0.01 4.01 -14.57
CA ALA A 130 -0.28 3.16 -15.74
C ALA A 130 -1.20 1.98 -15.38
N VAL A 131 -0.91 1.27 -14.29
CA VAL A 131 -1.75 0.15 -13.82
C VAL A 131 -3.12 0.63 -13.37
N SER A 132 -3.21 1.77 -12.70
CA SER A 132 -4.49 2.38 -12.28
C SER A 132 -5.35 2.78 -13.48
N LEU A 133 -4.76 3.40 -14.51
CA LEU A 133 -5.45 3.73 -15.75
C LEU A 133 -5.92 2.47 -16.48
N TYR A 134 -5.08 1.44 -16.54
CA TYR A 134 -5.47 0.17 -17.12
C TYR A 134 -6.65 -0.46 -16.36
N GLY A 135 -6.59 -0.50 -15.04
CA GLY A 135 -7.66 -1.03 -14.19
C GLY A 135 -8.98 -0.25 -14.35
N TYR A 136 -8.89 1.08 -14.51
CA TYR A 136 -10.06 1.94 -14.71
C TYR A 136 -10.70 1.78 -16.10
N THR A 137 -9.89 1.54 -17.12
CA THR A 137 -10.38 1.45 -18.52
C THR A 137 -10.75 0.03 -18.95
N THR A 138 -10.22 -1.00 -18.28
CA THR A 138 -10.48 -2.38 -18.65
C THR A 138 -11.90 -2.82 -18.29
N LYS A 139 -12.54 -3.55 -19.20
CA LYS A 139 -13.83 -4.22 -18.99
C LYS A 139 -13.67 -5.71 -18.67
N ARG A 140 -12.42 -6.18 -18.56
CA ARG A 140 -12.13 -7.60 -18.25
C ARG A 140 -12.20 -7.84 -16.75
N ASP A 141 -12.66 -9.02 -16.38
CA ASP A 141 -12.56 -9.48 -15.00
C ASP A 141 -11.10 -9.74 -14.63
N LEU A 142 -10.60 -8.95 -13.68
CA LEU A 142 -9.22 -9.02 -13.20
C LEU A 142 -9.04 -9.97 -12.00
N SER A 143 -10.09 -10.63 -11.54
CA SER A 143 -10.07 -11.52 -10.37
C SER A 143 -9.04 -12.64 -10.51
N GLY A 144 -8.96 -13.25 -11.70
CA GLY A 144 -7.96 -14.27 -12.00
C GLY A 144 -6.53 -13.75 -11.96
N MET A 145 -6.31 -12.52 -12.44
CA MET A 145 -5.00 -11.86 -12.40
C MET A 145 -4.61 -11.50 -10.96
N GLY A 146 -5.57 -11.07 -10.13
CA GLY A 146 -5.34 -10.80 -8.71
C GLY A 146 -4.85 -12.03 -7.96
N SER A 147 -5.47 -13.20 -8.20
CA SER A 147 -5.05 -14.47 -7.60
C SER A 147 -3.65 -14.89 -8.06
N PHE A 148 -3.32 -14.70 -9.33
CA PHE A 148 -1.98 -14.98 -9.87
C PHE A 148 -0.91 -14.07 -9.25
N LEU A 149 -1.18 -12.76 -9.13
CA LEU A 149 -0.28 -11.80 -8.51
C LEU A 149 -0.08 -12.08 -7.01
N PHE A 150 -1.14 -12.48 -6.31
CA PHE A 150 -1.05 -12.85 -4.90
C PHE A 150 -0.17 -14.10 -4.70
N MET A 151 -0.33 -15.11 -5.56
CA MET A 151 0.55 -16.29 -5.55
C MET A 151 2.01 -15.92 -5.84
N GLY A 152 2.24 -15.02 -6.82
CA GLY A 152 3.55 -14.47 -7.12
C GLY A 152 4.18 -13.73 -5.94
N LEU A 153 3.40 -12.92 -5.22
CA LEU A 153 3.84 -12.23 -4.01
C LEU A 153 4.31 -13.21 -2.93
N ILE A 154 3.53 -14.25 -2.66
CA ILE A 154 3.93 -15.29 -1.70
C ILE A 154 5.22 -15.98 -2.15
N GLY A 155 5.34 -16.29 -3.45
CA GLY A 155 6.54 -16.87 -4.03
C GLY A 155 7.78 -16.00 -3.83
N ILE A 156 7.66 -14.68 -4.02
CA ILE A 156 8.76 -13.71 -3.79
C ILE A 156 9.15 -13.67 -2.31
N VAL A 157 8.18 -13.67 -1.40
CA VAL A 157 8.45 -13.67 0.05
C VAL A 157 9.21 -14.95 0.44
N ILE A 158 8.76 -16.11 -0.02
CA ILE A 158 9.44 -17.38 0.26
C ILE A 158 10.85 -17.39 -0.35
N ALA A 159 11.00 -16.97 -1.62
CA ALA A 159 12.30 -16.88 -2.27
C ALA A 159 13.26 -15.93 -1.54
N SER A 160 12.75 -14.80 -1.03
CA SER A 160 13.55 -13.85 -0.23
C SER A 160 14.02 -14.46 1.09
N LEU A 161 13.14 -15.18 1.79
CA LEU A 161 13.50 -15.88 3.02
C LEU A 161 14.55 -16.97 2.77
N VAL A 162 14.38 -17.76 1.71
CA VAL A 162 15.35 -18.78 1.32
C VAL A 162 16.68 -18.16 0.93
N ASN A 163 16.65 -16.99 0.29
CA ASN A 163 17.88 -16.29 -0.12
C ASN A 163 18.70 -15.76 1.05
N ILE A 164 18.10 -15.49 2.20
CA ILE A 164 18.82 -15.13 3.44
C ILE A 164 19.78 -16.24 3.84
N PHE A 165 19.41 -17.50 3.62
CA PHE A 165 20.24 -18.65 3.96
C PHE A 165 21.20 -19.03 2.81
N LEU A 166 20.79 -18.89 1.56
CA LEU A 166 21.55 -19.24 0.37
C LEU A 166 22.55 -18.18 -0.07
N ALA A 167 22.31 -16.90 0.27
CA ALA A 167 23.10 -15.73 -0.12
C ALA A 167 23.42 -15.69 -1.64
N SER A 168 22.49 -16.17 -2.48
CA SER A 168 22.67 -16.27 -3.91
C SER A 168 22.37 -14.95 -4.60
N SER A 169 23.37 -14.38 -5.29
CA SER A 169 23.21 -13.14 -6.07
C SER A 169 22.25 -13.31 -7.25
N ALA A 170 22.21 -14.48 -7.87
CA ALA A 170 21.29 -14.78 -8.96
C ALA A 170 19.83 -14.81 -8.48
N LEU A 171 19.57 -15.41 -7.30
CA LEU A 171 18.24 -15.44 -6.72
C LEU A 171 17.82 -14.03 -6.26
N GLN A 172 18.73 -13.24 -5.69
CA GLN A 172 18.48 -11.85 -5.33
C GLN A 172 18.10 -11.01 -6.56
N PHE A 173 18.83 -11.18 -7.66
CA PHE A 173 18.51 -10.48 -8.91
C PHE A 173 17.12 -10.89 -9.44
N ALA A 174 16.81 -12.19 -9.47
CA ALA A 174 15.50 -12.68 -9.91
C ALA A 174 14.36 -12.13 -9.05
N VAL A 175 14.49 -12.15 -7.71
CA VAL A 175 13.52 -11.59 -6.77
C VAL A 175 13.34 -10.09 -7.01
N SER A 176 14.42 -9.34 -7.26
CA SER A 176 14.36 -7.91 -7.54
C SER A 176 13.65 -7.61 -8.86
N VAL A 177 13.94 -8.37 -9.92
CA VAL A 177 13.29 -8.16 -11.23
C VAL A 177 11.80 -8.50 -11.21
N ILE A 178 11.40 -9.57 -10.49
CA ILE A 178 10.00 -9.99 -10.43
C ILE A 178 9.21 -9.16 -9.39
N GLY A 179 9.87 -8.72 -8.32
CA GLY A 179 9.24 -7.98 -7.23
C GLY A 179 9.10 -6.47 -7.46
N VAL A 180 9.74 -5.94 -8.49
CA VAL A 180 9.65 -4.53 -8.91
C VAL A 180 9.16 -4.48 -10.35
N PRO A 181 7.88 -4.72 -10.59
CA PRO A 181 7.29 -4.55 -11.91
C PRO A 181 7.12 -3.06 -12.25
#